data_dab92a2e48af2a704ceb3b8ff0f90180
#
_entry.id   dab92a2e48af2a704ceb3b8ff0f90180
#
_cell.length_a   1.000
_cell.length_b   1.000
_cell.length_c   1.000
_cell.angle_alpha   90.00
_cell.angle_beta   90.00
_cell.angle_gamma   90.00
#
_symmetry.space_group_name_H-M   'P 1'
#
loop_
_entity.id
_entity.type
_entity.pdbx_description
1 polymer ?
#
loop_
_entity_poly.entity_id
_entity_poly.type
_entity_poly.pdbx_seq_one_letter_code
_entity_poly.pdbx_strand_id
1 'polypeptide(L)'
;MAPPILTLSGISLTFGGTPLLKGAELMISKGERLCLVGRNGSGKSTLLKIAAGLIDFDAGTRFLQPGTTIRYLAQEPALSAYASTLAYVEGGLAPGDDPYRARQCPSSRISSWPHPHIAGYGIRRYRPLCAAA
;
A
#
# COMPACT_ATOMS: atom_id res chain seq x y z
N MET A 1 -8.10 -17.41 -10.87
CA MET A 1 -7.26 -16.37 -10.26
C MET A 1 -7.80 -15.02 -10.68
N ALA A 2 -8.07 -14.11 -9.74
CA ALA A 2 -8.51 -12.77 -10.10
C ALA A 2 -7.35 -11.99 -10.75
N PRO A 3 -7.60 -11.19 -11.79
CA PRO A 3 -6.58 -10.39 -12.43
C PRO A 3 -6.02 -9.36 -11.43
N PRO A 4 -4.72 -9.05 -11.51
CA PRO A 4 -4.11 -8.06 -10.63
C PRO A 4 -4.64 -6.65 -10.93
N ILE A 5 -4.94 -5.89 -9.88
CA ILE A 5 -5.36 -4.48 -9.99
C ILE A 5 -4.17 -3.53 -10.05
N LEU A 6 -3.05 -3.91 -9.43
CA LEU A 6 -1.78 -3.19 -9.46
C LEU A 6 -0.64 -4.20 -9.67
N THR A 7 0.24 -3.88 -10.60
CA THR A 7 1.48 -4.64 -10.80
C THR A 7 2.65 -3.67 -10.93
N LEU A 8 3.69 -3.92 -10.16
CA LEU A 8 5.02 -3.30 -10.30
C LEU A 8 5.97 -4.41 -10.70
N SER A 9 6.72 -4.23 -11.78
CA SER A 9 7.68 -5.21 -12.28
C SER A 9 9.03 -4.56 -12.54
N GLY A 10 10.08 -5.11 -11.92
CA GLY A 10 11.45 -4.67 -12.14
C GLY A 10 11.73 -3.22 -11.70
N ILE A 11 10.99 -2.70 -10.74
CA ILE A 11 11.13 -1.29 -10.31
C ILE A 11 12.50 -1.05 -9.71
N SER A 12 13.23 -0.13 -10.31
CA SER A 12 14.54 0.32 -9.85
C SER A 12 14.52 1.82 -9.65
N LEU A 13 15.11 2.28 -8.56
CA LEU A 13 15.22 3.69 -8.22
C LEU A 13 16.52 3.96 -7.49
N THR A 14 17.22 5.00 -7.92
CA THR A 14 18.50 5.43 -7.36
C THR A 14 18.36 6.85 -6.81
N PHE A 15 18.78 7.05 -5.58
CA PHE A 15 18.90 8.38 -5.00
C PHE A 15 20.36 8.72 -4.76
N GLY A 16 20.84 9.84 -5.32
CA GLY A 16 22.19 10.35 -5.08
C GLY A 16 23.30 9.34 -5.40
N GLY A 17 23.13 8.51 -6.43
CA GLY A 17 24.11 7.49 -6.81
C GLY A 17 24.00 6.18 -6.02
N THR A 18 23.18 6.11 -4.97
CA THR A 18 22.95 4.87 -4.21
C THR A 18 21.63 4.25 -4.63
N PRO A 19 21.62 2.99 -5.11
CA PRO A 19 20.40 2.33 -5.51
C PRO A 19 19.56 1.99 -4.26
N LEU A 20 18.36 2.55 -4.21
CA LEU A 20 17.39 2.33 -3.12
C LEU A 20 16.50 1.11 -3.39
N LEU A 21 16.07 0.96 -4.65
CA LEU A 21 15.29 -0.19 -5.11
C LEU A 21 16.02 -0.82 -6.30
N LYS A 22 16.08 -2.16 -6.31
CA LYS A 22 16.74 -2.94 -7.35
C LYS A 22 15.80 -4.04 -7.81
N GLY A 23 15.08 -3.81 -8.92
CA GLY A 23 14.18 -4.80 -9.49
C GLY A 23 13.04 -5.22 -8.57
N ALA A 24 12.45 -4.27 -7.84
CA ALA A 24 11.35 -4.58 -6.92
C ALA A 24 10.10 -5.01 -7.70
N GLU A 25 9.45 -6.06 -7.19
CA GLU A 25 8.21 -6.59 -7.75
C GLU A 25 7.09 -6.56 -6.73
N LEU A 26 5.89 -6.18 -7.16
CA LEU A 26 4.70 -6.14 -6.35
C LEU A 26 3.49 -6.43 -7.21
N MET A 27 2.64 -7.35 -6.78
CA MET A 27 1.38 -7.66 -7.46
C MET A 27 0.26 -7.69 -6.42
N ILE A 28 -0.80 -6.94 -6.67
CA ILE A 28 -1.97 -6.85 -5.79
C ILE A 28 -3.21 -7.19 -6.59
N SER A 29 -3.99 -8.14 -6.10
CA SER A 29 -5.27 -8.56 -6.65
C SER A 29 -6.44 -7.95 -5.86
N LYS A 30 -7.63 -7.95 -6.43
CA LYS A 30 -8.84 -7.41 -5.78
C LYS A 30 -9.10 -8.15 -4.45
N GLY A 31 -9.31 -7.38 -3.38
CA GLY A 31 -9.57 -7.91 -2.03
C GLY A 31 -8.33 -8.43 -1.30
N GLU A 32 -7.15 -8.38 -1.92
CA GLU A 32 -5.91 -8.79 -1.29
C GLU A 32 -5.43 -7.73 -0.29
N ARG A 33 -4.92 -8.18 0.85
CA ARG A 33 -4.24 -7.35 1.84
C ARG A 33 -2.79 -7.76 1.88
N LEU A 34 -1.90 -6.80 1.67
CA LEU A 34 -0.48 -7.04 1.58
C LEU A 34 0.25 -6.21 2.63
N CYS A 35 1.15 -6.86 3.38
CA CYS A 35 2.01 -6.20 4.35
C CYS A 35 3.43 -6.13 3.80
N LEU A 36 3.97 -4.92 3.72
CA LEU A 36 5.35 -4.68 3.29
C LEU A 36 6.26 -4.59 4.51
N VAL A 37 7.14 -5.58 4.67
CA VAL A 37 8.05 -5.69 5.82
C VAL A 37 9.50 -5.53 5.37
N GLY A 38 10.31 -4.86 6.17
CA GLY A 38 11.74 -4.68 5.88
C GLY A 38 12.39 -3.69 6.86
N ARG A 39 13.72 -3.61 6.84
CA ARG A 39 14.50 -2.70 7.69
C ARG A 39 14.16 -1.22 7.41
N ASN A 40 14.43 -0.35 8.37
CA ASN A 40 14.33 1.09 8.16
C ASN A 40 15.32 1.53 7.07
N GLY A 41 14.90 2.45 6.20
CA GLY A 41 15.70 2.88 5.06
C GLY A 41 15.67 1.94 3.84
N SER A 42 14.96 0.82 3.88
CA SER A 42 14.91 -0.15 2.78
C SER A 42 14.00 0.24 1.59
N GLY A 43 13.49 1.46 1.55
CA GLY A 43 12.67 1.92 0.42
C GLY A 43 11.19 1.53 0.47
N LYS A 44 10.67 1.00 1.60
CA LYS A 44 9.25 0.62 1.71
C LYS A 44 8.29 1.77 1.41
N SER A 45 8.49 2.91 2.06
CA SER A 45 7.65 4.10 1.84
C SER A 45 7.81 4.64 0.41
N THR A 46 8.99 4.52 -0.17
CA THR A 46 9.27 4.90 -1.55
C THR A 46 8.54 3.97 -2.52
N LEU A 47 8.57 2.66 -2.29
CA LEU A 47 7.83 1.70 -3.11
C LEU A 47 6.31 1.95 -3.06
N LEU A 48 5.77 2.29 -1.87
CA LEU A 48 4.36 2.66 -1.74
C LEU A 48 4.02 3.96 -2.47
N LYS A 49 4.91 4.95 -2.45
CA LYS A 49 4.74 6.19 -3.22
C LYS A 49 4.80 5.96 -4.72
N ILE A 50 5.68 5.06 -5.20
CA ILE A 50 5.72 4.63 -6.62
C ILE A 50 4.41 3.90 -6.97
N ALA A 51 3.95 2.99 -6.13
CA ALA A 51 2.68 2.30 -6.32
C ALA A 51 1.50 3.29 -6.44
N ALA A 52 1.50 4.34 -5.63
CA ALA A 52 0.52 5.42 -5.68
C ALA A 52 0.69 6.38 -6.87
N GLY A 53 1.82 6.33 -7.57
CA GLY A 53 2.14 7.27 -8.67
C GLY A 53 2.58 8.65 -8.21
N LEU A 54 3.09 8.75 -6.99
CA LEU A 54 3.58 10.02 -6.40
C LEU A 54 5.07 10.28 -6.67
N ILE A 55 5.81 9.26 -7.06
CA ILE A 55 7.25 9.31 -7.38
C ILE A 55 7.48 8.48 -8.63
N ASP A 56 8.27 9.00 -9.56
CA ASP A 56 8.75 8.28 -10.73
C ASP A 56 9.89 7.32 -10.35
N PHE A 57 10.20 6.40 -11.25
CA PHE A 57 11.24 5.38 -11.08
C PHE A 57 12.15 5.35 -12.31
N ASP A 58 13.41 4.89 -12.13
CA ASP A 58 14.42 4.90 -13.19
C ASP A 58 14.19 3.79 -14.22
N ALA A 59 13.76 2.61 -13.77
CA ALA A 59 13.49 1.45 -14.62
C ALA A 59 12.40 0.57 -14.04
N GLY A 60 11.72 -0.16 -14.92
CA GLY A 60 10.62 -1.07 -14.58
C GLY A 60 9.31 -0.69 -15.22
N THR A 61 8.23 -1.32 -14.79
CA THR A 61 6.88 -1.06 -15.30
C THR A 61 5.89 -1.01 -14.13
N ARG A 62 5.02 0.00 -14.16
CA ARG A 62 3.88 0.12 -13.25
C ARG A 62 2.60 -0.01 -14.07
N PHE A 63 1.82 -1.02 -13.76
CA PHE A 63 0.50 -1.22 -14.33
C PHE A 63 -0.57 -1.01 -13.25
N LEU A 64 -1.57 -0.21 -13.56
CA LEU A 64 -2.76 -0.02 -12.76
C LEU A 64 -3.97 -0.32 -13.64
N GLN A 65 -4.86 -1.19 -13.16
CA GLN A 65 -6.09 -1.53 -13.87
C GLN A 65 -6.94 -0.25 -14.08
N PRO A 66 -7.41 0.03 -15.30
CA PRO A 66 -8.27 1.17 -15.59
C PRO A 66 -9.51 1.20 -14.67
N GLY A 67 -9.89 2.37 -14.20
CA GLY A 67 -11.00 2.56 -13.27
C GLY A 67 -10.68 2.26 -11.81
N THR A 68 -9.44 1.87 -11.49
CA THR A 68 -8.99 1.68 -10.09
C THR A 68 -8.51 3.00 -9.49
N THR A 69 -9.04 3.35 -8.32
CA THR A 69 -8.57 4.49 -7.54
C THR A 69 -7.53 4.05 -6.53
N ILE A 70 -6.40 4.74 -6.47
CA ILE A 70 -5.38 4.56 -5.45
C ILE A 70 -5.39 5.75 -4.49
N ARG A 71 -5.31 5.46 -3.20
CA ARG A 71 -5.11 6.47 -2.16
C ARG A 71 -3.88 6.12 -1.35
N TYR A 72 -3.09 7.13 -1.01
CA TYR A 72 -1.89 7.01 -0.19
C TYR A 72 -2.10 7.76 1.12
N LEU A 73 -1.99 7.05 2.23
CA LEU A 73 -1.97 7.66 3.55
C LEU A 73 -0.52 7.93 3.96
N ALA A 74 -0.15 9.19 4.09
CA ALA A 74 1.17 9.58 4.56
C ALA A 74 1.35 9.22 6.05
N GLN A 75 2.61 9.00 6.47
CA GLN A 75 2.93 8.79 7.89
C GLN A 75 2.58 10.01 8.74
N GLU A 76 2.78 11.22 8.18
CA GLU A 76 2.37 12.48 8.77
C GLU A 76 1.35 13.15 7.82
N PRO A 77 0.05 12.90 8.04
CA PRO A 77 -0.98 13.52 7.22
C PRO A 77 -1.07 15.02 7.53
N ALA A 78 -1.14 15.85 6.48
CA ALA A 78 -1.32 17.29 6.60
C ALA A 78 -2.76 17.62 7.01
N LEU A 79 -3.11 17.38 8.28
CA LEU A 79 -4.46 17.60 8.79
C LEU A 79 -4.83 19.08 8.90
N SER A 80 -3.84 19.98 8.94
CA SER A 80 -4.06 21.44 9.06
C SER A 80 -4.82 22.05 7.87
N ALA A 81 -4.84 21.37 6.72
CA ALA A 81 -5.58 21.81 5.54
C ALA A 81 -7.08 21.44 5.58
N TYR A 82 -7.51 20.68 6.60
CA TYR A 82 -8.86 20.17 6.70
C TYR A 82 -9.54 20.67 7.98
N ALA A 83 -10.83 20.99 7.91
CA ALA A 83 -11.60 21.48 9.04
C ALA A 83 -11.80 20.44 10.17
N SER A 84 -11.69 19.14 9.83
CA SER A 84 -11.80 18.04 10.79
C SER A 84 -11.11 16.79 10.24
N THR A 85 -10.81 15.83 11.13
CA THR A 85 -10.31 14.50 10.74
C THR A 85 -11.31 13.77 9.83
N LEU A 86 -12.60 13.99 10.05
CA LEU A 86 -13.62 13.41 9.17
C LEU A 86 -13.54 13.97 7.76
N ALA A 87 -13.38 15.28 7.59
CA ALA A 87 -13.22 15.92 6.28
C ALA A 87 -11.98 15.41 5.53
N TYR A 88 -10.88 15.13 6.26
CA TYR A 88 -9.69 14.50 5.69
C TYR A 88 -9.98 13.10 5.14
N VAL A 89 -10.70 12.27 5.92
CA VAL A 89 -11.07 10.91 5.51
C VAL A 89 -12.02 10.93 4.32
N GLU A 90 -13.04 11.78 4.36
CA GLU A 90 -14.03 11.95 3.28
C GLU A 90 -13.36 12.41 1.97
N GLY A 91 -12.41 13.33 2.05
CA GLY A 91 -11.62 13.77 0.89
C GLY A 91 -10.76 12.65 0.27
N GLY A 92 -10.49 11.58 1.01
CA GLY A 92 -9.78 10.39 0.52
C GLY A 92 -10.67 9.33 -0.12
N LEU A 93 -12.00 9.44 0.02
CA LEU A 93 -12.94 8.46 -0.54
C LEU A 93 -13.16 8.68 -2.05
N ALA A 94 -13.45 7.60 -2.77
CA ALA A 94 -13.90 7.71 -4.15
C ALA A 94 -15.36 8.18 -4.19
N PRO A 95 -15.81 8.84 -5.28
CA PRO A 95 -17.21 9.18 -5.46
C PRO A 95 -18.10 7.94 -5.32
N GLY A 96 -19.07 7.99 -4.40
CA GLY A 96 -19.99 6.87 -4.12
C GLY A 96 -19.55 5.93 -3.00
N ASP A 97 -18.35 6.10 -2.43
CA ASP A 97 -17.95 5.35 -1.24
C ASP A 97 -18.69 5.89 0.01
N ASP A 98 -19.20 4.97 0.84
CA ASP A 98 -19.84 5.31 2.10
C ASP A 98 -18.78 5.50 3.19
N PRO A 99 -18.63 6.71 3.76
CA PRO A 99 -17.65 6.98 4.82
C PRO A 99 -17.91 6.14 6.09
N TYR A 100 -19.14 5.68 6.30
CA TYR A 100 -19.48 4.85 7.45
C TYR A 100 -19.14 3.38 7.29
N ARG A 101 -19.08 2.87 6.07
CA ARG A 101 -18.59 1.49 5.81
C ARG A 101 -17.10 1.33 6.09
N ALA A 102 -16.30 2.35 5.89
CA ALA A 102 -14.88 2.34 6.22
C ALA A 102 -14.62 2.18 7.73
N ARG A 103 -15.58 2.56 8.59
CA ARG A 103 -15.48 2.46 10.06
C ARG A 103 -15.78 1.06 10.60
N GLN A 104 -16.36 0.16 9.83
CA GLN A 104 -16.73 -1.18 10.28
C GLN A 104 -15.65 -2.24 10.12
N CYS A 105 -14.38 -1.83 9.96
CA CYS A 105 -13.29 -2.76 10.12
C CYS A 105 -13.14 -3.07 11.61
N PRO A 106 -13.46 -4.29 12.10
CA PRO A 106 -13.38 -4.58 13.52
C PRO A 106 -11.91 -4.51 13.94
N SER A 107 -11.58 -3.48 14.74
CA SER A 107 -10.27 -3.26 15.34
C SER A 107 -9.88 -4.34 16.37
N SER A 108 -10.72 -5.33 16.61
CA SER A 108 -10.60 -6.28 17.71
C SER A 108 -9.72 -7.51 17.46
N ARG A 109 -8.98 -7.57 16.34
CA ARG A 109 -8.12 -8.74 16.05
C ARG A 109 -6.65 -8.44 15.76
N ILE A 110 -6.11 -7.36 16.34
CA ILE A 110 -4.67 -7.05 16.20
C ILE A 110 -3.82 -7.71 17.30
N SER A 111 -4.43 -8.29 18.33
CA SER A 111 -3.73 -8.75 19.54
C SER A 111 -3.10 -10.13 19.49
N SER A 112 -3.11 -10.84 18.37
CA SER A 112 -2.53 -12.19 18.29
C SER A 112 -1.59 -12.38 17.09
N TRP A 113 -0.61 -11.48 16.93
CA TRP A 113 0.41 -11.65 15.89
C TRP A 113 1.62 -12.37 16.47
N PRO A 114 1.96 -13.58 16.00
CA PRO A 114 3.27 -14.14 16.28
C PRO A 114 4.31 -13.31 15.52
N HIS A 115 5.28 -12.75 16.25
CA HIS A 115 6.45 -12.10 15.67
C HIS A 115 7.36 -13.14 15.02
N PRO A 116 7.47 -13.24 13.69
CA PRO A 116 8.53 -14.01 13.09
C PRO A 116 9.77 -13.13 12.94
N HIS A 117 10.87 -13.55 13.48
CA HIS A 117 12.19 -13.05 13.16
C HIS A 117 12.43 -13.21 11.64
N ILE A 118 12.64 -12.11 10.92
CA ILE A 118 12.91 -12.16 9.49
C ILE A 118 14.18 -11.37 9.20
N ALA A 119 15.20 -12.07 8.76
CA ALA A 119 16.32 -11.53 8.02
C ALA A 119 15.93 -11.52 6.53
N GLY A 120 15.97 -10.34 5.90
CA GLY A 120 15.79 -10.19 4.45
C GLY A 120 14.47 -9.55 4.03
N TYR A 121 14.50 -8.95 2.86
CA TYR A 121 13.33 -8.39 2.19
C TYR A 121 12.30 -9.47 1.89
N GLY A 122 11.09 -9.35 2.43
CA GLY A 122 10.00 -10.28 2.17
C GLY A 122 8.69 -9.55 1.93
N ILE A 123 8.09 -9.73 0.77
CA ILE A 123 6.69 -9.41 0.53
C ILE A 123 5.90 -10.62 1.01
N ARG A 124 5.15 -10.48 2.10
CA ARG A 124 4.23 -11.54 2.56
C ARG A 124 2.82 -11.23 2.12
N ARG A 125 2.23 -12.16 1.39
CA ARG A 125 0.80 -12.16 1.06
C ARG A 125 0.02 -12.65 2.27
N TYR A 126 -0.86 -11.83 2.79
CA TYR A 126 -1.77 -12.19 3.86
C TYR A 126 -3.15 -12.51 3.27
N ARG A 127 -3.59 -13.74 3.43
CA ARG A 127 -4.97 -14.12 3.12
C ARG A 127 -5.80 -13.93 4.39
N PRO A 128 -6.81 -13.06 4.41
CA PRO A 128 -7.71 -13.00 5.54
C PRO A 128 -8.55 -14.27 5.60
N LEU A 129 -8.54 -14.94 6.74
CA LEU A 129 -9.48 -16.03 7.08
C LEU A 129 -10.86 -15.43 7.43
N CYS A 130 -11.47 -14.73 6.52
CA CYS A 130 -12.87 -14.31 6.60
C CYS A 130 -13.49 -14.53 5.23
N ALA A 131 -13.66 -15.81 4.89
CA ALA A 131 -14.68 -16.23 3.95
C ALA A 131 -15.70 -17.00 4.79
N ALA A 132 -16.94 -16.58 4.70
CA ALA A 132 -18.20 -17.19 5.05
C ALA A 132 -19.01 -16.36 6.06
N ALA A 133 -19.95 -15.66 5.58
CA ALA A 133 -21.39 -15.83 5.70
C ALA A 133 -22.08 -14.88 4.74
#